data_7b4f888ef78fa944aa86105e73a7ff00
#
_entry.id   7b4f888ef78fa944aa86105e73a7ff00
#
_cell.length_a   1.000
_cell.length_b   1.000
_cell.length_c   1.000
_cell.angle_alpha   90.00
_cell.angle_beta   90.00
_cell.angle_gamma   90.00
#
_symmetry.space_group_name_H-M   'P 1'
#
loop_
_entity.id
_entity.type
_entity.pdbx_description
1 polymer ?
#
loop_
_entity_poly.entity_id
_entity_poly.type
_entity_poly.pdbx_seq_one_letter_code
_entity_poly.pdbx_strand_id
1 'polypeptide(L)'
;MPAQLFSFGGILFVIIALAIGSYFFSSRRVISQAQASGIKPHSLGMYYGLYAAIWAFVPAALLLIAFTGTTKPLLDGLIEQSLIQAAPELPQSFIPLKIAQIKNIANGFIEPTDETMAMLGQEYKAMRDNMGNLRFAAVLMVGLLGLGFATWRISPQFKSRIVFETFLRRAFF
;
A
#
# COMPACT_ATOMS: atom_id res chain seq x y z
N MET A 1 10.85 3.59 -15.69
CA MET A 1 9.43 3.86 -15.30
C MET A 1 8.86 2.92 -14.21
N PRO A 2 9.19 1.62 -14.09
CA PRO A 2 8.58 0.78 -13.03
C PRO A 2 8.96 1.20 -11.61
N ALA A 3 10.16 1.70 -11.35
CA ALA A 3 10.61 2.09 -10.01
C ALA A 3 9.77 3.19 -9.34
N GLN A 4 9.17 4.09 -10.12
CA GLN A 4 8.34 5.16 -9.59
C GLN A 4 6.97 4.66 -9.09
N LEU A 5 6.41 3.62 -9.71
CA LEU A 5 5.13 3.02 -9.29
C LEU A 5 5.24 2.33 -7.93
N PHE A 6 6.42 1.83 -7.57
CA PHE A 6 6.67 1.19 -6.28
C PHE A 6 7.06 2.18 -5.18
N SER A 7 7.19 3.47 -5.52
CA SER A 7 7.35 4.53 -4.53
C SER A 7 6.07 4.71 -3.70
N PHE A 8 6.19 5.31 -2.51
CA PHE A 8 5.03 5.66 -1.70
C PHE A 8 3.99 6.48 -2.49
N GLY A 9 4.43 7.51 -3.19
CA GLY A 9 3.56 8.37 -4.00
C GLY A 9 2.91 7.63 -5.17
N GLY A 10 3.63 6.72 -5.84
CA GLY A 10 3.07 5.91 -6.92
C GLY A 10 1.98 4.96 -6.44
N ILE A 11 2.21 4.26 -5.31
CA ILE A 11 1.21 3.37 -4.71
C ILE A 11 0.00 4.18 -4.22
N LEU A 12 0.23 5.33 -3.58
CA LEU A 12 -0.84 6.22 -3.15
C LEU A 12 -1.71 6.67 -4.33
N PHE A 13 -1.08 7.04 -5.44
CA PHE A 13 -1.81 7.40 -6.66
C PHE A 13 -2.69 6.25 -7.17
N VAL A 14 -2.16 5.00 -7.19
CA VAL A 14 -2.92 3.82 -7.62
C VAL A 14 -4.13 3.56 -6.72
N ILE A 15 -3.99 3.64 -5.40
CA ILE A 15 -5.13 3.43 -4.49
C ILE A 15 -6.16 4.57 -4.56
N ILE A 16 -5.74 5.80 -4.82
CA ILE A 16 -6.67 6.92 -5.09
C ILE A 16 -7.44 6.66 -6.39
N ALA A 17 -6.76 6.26 -7.46
CA ALA A 17 -7.41 5.91 -8.73
C ALA A 17 -8.38 4.74 -8.55
N LEU A 18 -8.01 3.72 -7.76
CA LEU A 18 -8.90 2.61 -7.42
C LEU A 18 -10.13 3.09 -6.64
N ALA A 19 -9.97 3.99 -5.68
CA ALA A 19 -11.08 4.55 -4.91
C ALA A 19 -12.05 5.35 -5.79
N ILE A 20 -11.53 6.17 -6.70
CA ILE A 20 -12.32 6.92 -7.68
C ILE A 20 -13.07 5.95 -8.61
N GLY A 21 -12.38 4.94 -9.14
CA GLY A 21 -12.99 3.88 -9.95
C GLY A 21 -14.10 3.14 -9.20
N SER A 22 -13.86 2.79 -7.93
CA SER A 22 -14.82 2.15 -7.03
C SER A 22 -16.08 3.01 -6.82
N TYR A 23 -15.88 4.31 -6.66
CA TYR A 23 -16.99 5.27 -6.54
C TYR A 23 -17.92 5.23 -7.77
N PHE A 24 -17.35 5.40 -8.96
CA PHE A 24 -18.16 5.42 -10.19
C PHE A 24 -18.78 4.06 -10.49
N PHE A 25 -18.03 2.98 -10.31
CA PHE A 25 -18.50 1.63 -10.53
C PHE A 25 -19.72 1.29 -9.66
N SER A 26 -19.60 1.52 -8.34
CA SER A 26 -20.66 1.19 -7.38
C SER A 26 -21.88 2.09 -7.53
N SER A 27 -21.69 3.40 -7.79
CA SER A 27 -22.80 4.32 -8.04
C SER A 27 -23.61 3.91 -9.26
N ARG A 28 -22.97 3.61 -10.39
CA ARG A 28 -23.63 3.20 -11.64
C ARG A 28 -24.31 1.84 -11.50
N ARG A 29 -23.63 0.87 -10.88
CA ARG A 29 -24.17 -0.48 -10.68
C ARG A 29 -25.48 -0.48 -9.91
N VAL A 30 -25.57 0.28 -8.81
CA VAL A 30 -26.79 0.32 -7.99
C VAL A 30 -27.94 0.99 -8.74
N ILE A 31 -27.67 2.08 -9.46
CA ILE A 31 -28.69 2.78 -10.26
C ILE A 31 -29.23 1.84 -11.35
N SER A 32 -28.34 1.13 -12.06
CA SER A 32 -28.74 0.16 -13.08
C SER A 32 -29.57 -1.00 -12.51
N GLN A 33 -29.17 -1.55 -11.36
CA GLN A 33 -29.92 -2.61 -10.67
C GLN A 33 -31.30 -2.13 -10.21
N ALA A 34 -31.39 -0.92 -9.69
CA ALA A 34 -32.65 -0.31 -9.27
C ALA A 34 -33.63 -0.13 -10.45
N GLN A 35 -33.12 0.35 -11.58
CA GLN A 35 -33.93 0.49 -12.82
C GLN A 35 -34.40 -0.86 -13.33
N ALA A 36 -33.52 -1.87 -13.36
CA ALA A 36 -33.88 -3.21 -13.86
C ALA A 36 -34.91 -3.93 -12.96
N SER A 37 -34.91 -3.67 -11.66
CA SER A 37 -35.84 -4.30 -10.70
C SER A 37 -37.09 -3.46 -10.40
N GLY A 38 -37.23 -2.26 -10.96
CA GLY A 38 -38.35 -1.35 -10.68
C GLY A 38 -38.37 -0.81 -9.25
N ILE A 39 -37.29 -1.03 -8.47
CA ILE A 39 -37.17 -0.63 -7.06
C ILE A 39 -36.50 0.73 -6.98
N LYS A 40 -37.11 1.68 -6.26
CA LYS A 40 -36.42 2.96 -5.98
C LYS A 40 -35.27 2.78 -5.01
N PRO A 41 -34.04 3.28 -5.34
CA PRO A 41 -32.92 3.21 -4.42
C PRO A 41 -33.24 3.92 -3.10
N HIS A 42 -32.86 3.35 -1.98
CA HIS A 42 -33.11 3.93 -0.66
C HIS A 42 -32.24 5.18 -0.39
N SER A 43 -31.08 5.29 -1.06
CA SER A 43 -30.14 6.40 -0.93
C SER A 43 -29.74 6.90 -2.33
N LEU A 44 -29.21 8.14 -2.41
CA LEU A 44 -28.64 8.67 -3.64
C LEU A 44 -27.41 7.85 -4.09
N GLY A 45 -27.20 7.70 -5.38
CA GLY A 45 -26.07 6.96 -5.97
C GLY A 45 -24.71 7.37 -5.41
N MET A 46 -24.54 8.65 -5.03
CA MET A 46 -23.34 9.19 -4.41
C MET A 46 -22.96 8.46 -3.11
N TYR A 47 -23.91 8.14 -2.25
CA TYR A 47 -23.62 7.46 -0.97
C TYR A 47 -23.12 6.03 -1.16
N TYR A 48 -23.60 5.33 -2.19
CA TYR A 48 -23.10 3.99 -2.54
C TYR A 48 -21.68 4.06 -3.08
N GLY A 49 -21.40 5.08 -3.92
CA GLY A 49 -20.06 5.34 -4.42
C GLY A 49 -19.06 5.67 -3.30
N LEU A 50 -19.42 6.59 -2.40
CA LEU A 50 -18.58 6.95 -1.25
C LEU A 50 -18.31 5.75 -0.32
N TYR A 51 -19.33 4.94 -0.06
CA TYR A 51 -19.14 3.72 0.73
C TYR A 51 -18.10 2.79 0.09
N ALA A 52 -18.19 2.53 -1.20
CA ALA A 52 -17.24 1.69 -1.90
C ALA A 52 -15.82 2.31 -1.95
N ALA A 53 -15.73 3.61 -2.20
CA ALA A 53 -14.45 4.32 -2.22
C ALA A 53 -13.74 4.26 -0.86
N ILE A 54 -14.46 4.44 0.25
CA ILE A 54 -13.91 4.34 1.61
C ILE A 54 -13.38 2.93 1.88
N TRP A 55 -14.14 1.88 1.57
CA TRP A 55 -13.70 0.51 1.79
C TRP A 55 -12.53 0.09 0.90
N ALA A 56 -12.41 0.63 -0.32
CA ALA A 56 -11.27 0.40 -1.18
C ALA A 56 -10.03 1.19 -0.72
N PHE A 57 -10.21 2.43 -0.23
CA PHE A 57 -9.11 3.33 0.08
C PHE A 57 -8.56 3.16 1.50
N VAL A 58 -9.43 3.21 2.53
CA VAL A 58 -8.98 3.33 3.93
C VAL A 58 -8.13 2.15 4.38
N PRO A 59 -8.55 0.87 4.21
CA PRO A 59 -7.71 -0.25 4.60
C PRO A 59 -6.39 -0.31 3.83
N ALA A 60 -6.40 0.00 2.53
CA ALA A 60 -5.21 0.02 1.68
C ALA A 60 -4.23 1.13 2.11
N ALA A 61 -4.74 2.33 2.44
CA ALA A 61 -3.92 3.44 2.92
C ALA A 61 -3.29 3.15 4.28
N LEU A 62 -4.05 2.56 5.22
CA LEU A 62 -3.52 2.14 6.52
C LEU A 62 -2.42 1.10 6.37
N LEU A 63 -2.61 0.12 5.49
CA LEU A 63 -1.59 -0.88 5.20
C LEU A 63 -0.34 -0.26 4.57
N LEU A 64 -0.49 0.69 3.63
CA LEU A 64 0.62 1.42 3.03
C LEU A 64 1.45 2.18 4.08
N ILE A 65 0.78 2.86 5.02
CA ILE A 65 1.44 3.56 6.13
C ILE A 65 2.20 2.58 7.02
N ALA A 66 1.58 1.46 7.39
CA ALA A 66 2.22 0.43 8.20
C ALA A 66 3.48 -0.13 7.52
N PHE A 67 3.41 -0.49 6.24
CA PHE A 67 4.58 -0.93 5.47
C PHE A 67 5.68 0.13 5.42
N THR A 68 5.32 1.41 5.26
CA THR A 68 6.31 2.49 5.17
C THR A 68 7.08 2.65 6.48
N GLY A 69 6.40 2.51 7.62
CA GLY A 69 7.04 2.59 8.94
C GLY A 69 7.93 1.39 9.28
N THR A 70 7.58 0.20 8.80
CA THR A 70 8.27 -1.04 9.20
C THR A 70 9.37 -1.48 8.22
N THR A 71 9.30 -1.10 6.95
CA THR A 71 10.23 -1.61 5.91
C THR A 71 11.68 -1.19 6.16
N LYS A 72 11.94 0.06 6.54
CA LYS A 72 13.30 0.54 6.78
C LYS A 72 14.00 -0.21 7.92
N PRO A 73 13.44 -0.25 9.14
CA PRO A 73 14.11 -0.93 10.24
C PRO A 73 14.28 -2.43 9.97
N LEU A 74 13.34 -3.06 9.25
CA LEU A 74 13.45 -4.45 8.87
C LEU A 74 14.64 -4.70 7.92
N LEU A 75 14.75 -3.89 6.85
CA LEU A 75 15.85 -4.00 5.89
C LEU A 75 17.21 -3.70 6.56
N ASP A 76 17.25 -2.73 7.46
CA ASP A 76 18.47 -2.38 8.19
C ASP A 76 18.93 -3.53 9.10
N GLY A 77 18.00 -4.17 9.79
CA GLY A 77 18.31 -5.34 10.62
C GLY A 77 18.77 -6.57 9.81
N LEU A 78 18.16 -6.81 8.65
CA LEU A 78 18.57 -7.91 7.77
C LEU A 78 19.97 -7.69 7.19
N ILE A 79 20.26 -6.52 6.67
CA ILE A 79 21.59 -6.24 6.10
C ILE A 79 22.68 -6.17 7.16
N GLU A 80 22.34 -5.75 8.39
CA GLU A 80 23.25 -5.81 9.53
C GLU A 80 23.66 -7.25 9.83
N GLN A 81 22.71 -8.18 9.85
CA GLN A 81 23.00 -9.60 10.03
C GLN A 81 23.88 -10.17 8.91
N SER A 82 23.58 -9.85 7.64
CA SER A 82 24.42 -10.26 6.51
C SER A 82 25.84 -9.67 6.61
N LEU A 83 25.97 -8.41 7.04
CA LEU A 83 27.26 -7.75 7.22
C LEU A 83 28.09 -8.41 8.34
N ILE A 84 27.49 -8.73 9.48
CA ILE A 84 28.16 -9.40 10.61
C ILE A 84 28.63 -10.80 10.20
N GLN A 85 27.84 -11.52 9.41
CA GLN A 85 28.23 -12.85 8.89
C GLN A 85 29.38 -12.76 7.88
N ALA A 86 29.39 -11.73 7.03
CA ALA A 86 30.43 -11.54 6.02
C ALA A 86 31.75 -10.98 6.60
N ALA A 87 31.67 -10.23 7.70
CA ALA A 87 32.83 -9.59 8.35
C ALA A 87 32.74 -9.66 9.89
N PRO A 88 32.89 -10.84 10.48
CA PRO A 88 32.72 -11.06 11.92
C PRO A 88 33.71 -10.29 12.80
N GLU A 89 34.85 -9.89 12.25
CA GLU A 89 35.88 -9.13 12.97
C GLU A 89 35.63 -7.60 12.95
N LEU A 90 34.55 -7.15 12.33
CA LEU A 90 34.24 -5.72 12.20
C LEU A 90 33.84 -5.14 13.57
N PRO A 91 34.53 -4.08 14.07
CA PRO A 91 34.13 -3.43 15.32
C PRO A 91 32.71 -2.88 15.21
N GLN A 92 31.91 -3.05 16.27
CA GLN A 92 30.49 -2.61 16.27
C GLN A 92 30.29 -1.12 15.94
N SER A 93 31.26 -0.28 16.29
CA SER A 93 31.23 1.16 15.98
C SER A 93 31.26 1.47 14.48
N PHE A 94 31.73 0.55 13.63
CA PHE A 94 31.77 0.73 12.17
C PHE A 94 30.54 0.17 11.44
N ILE A 95 29.71 -0.62 12.10
CA ILE A 95 28.52 -1.24 11.51
C ILE A 95 27.59 -0.18 10.87
N PRO A 96 27.19 0.91 11.54
CA PRO A 96 26.29 1.91 10.94
C PRO A 96 26.89 2.58 9.69
N LEU A 97 28.22 2.82 9.72
CA LEU A 97 28.93 3.41 8.59
C LEU A 97 28.94 2.45 7.39
N LYS A 98 29.20 1.17 7.61
CA LYS A 98 29.19 0.15 6.56
C LYS A 98 27.80 -0.08 5.98
N ILE A 99 26.75 -0.08 6.80
CA ILE A 99 25.36 -0.14 6.32
C ILE A 99 25.04 1.07 5.43
N ALA A 100 25.46 2.27 5.83
CA ALA A 100 25.27 3.46 4.99
C ALA A 100 26.02 3.34 3.65
N GLN A 101 27.24 2.78 3.67
CA GLN A 101 28.03 2.51 2.47
C GLN A 101 27.32 1.50 1.55
N ILE A 102 26.83 0.38 2.09
CA ILE A 102 26.06 -0.64 1.35
C ILE A 102 24.82 -0.01 0.68
N LYS A 103 24.08 0.83 1.41
CA LYS A 103 22.91 1.54 0.85
C LYS A 103 23.30 2.47 -0.31
N ASN A 104 24.43 3.16 -0.21
CA ASN A 104 24.91 4.05 -1.27
C ASN A 104 25.37 3.25 -2.51
N ILE A 105 26.01 2.08 -2.31
CA ILE A 105 26.33 1.14 -3.40
C ILE A 105 25.05 0.64 -4.07
N ALA A 106 24.07 0.19 -3.29
CA ALA A 106 22.79 -0.29 -3.79
C ALA A 106 22.01 0.77 -4.58
N ASN A 107 22.20 2.05 -4.26
CA ASN A 107 21.61 3.17 -4.96
C ASN A 107 22.45 3.66 -6.18
N GLY A 108 23.66 3.13 -6.37
CA GLY A 108 24.57 3.53 -7.45
C GLY A 108 25.25 4.88 -7.21
N PHE A 109 25.31 5.37 -5.95
CA PHE A 109 25.99 6.64 -5.62
C PHE A 109 27.49 6.48 -5.45
N ILE A 110 27.97 5.31 -5.07
CA ILE A 110 29.38 4.95 -4.92
C ILE A 110 29.65 3.57 -5.52
N GLU A 111 30.87 3.39 -6.02
CA GLU A 111 31.33 2.09 -6.48
C GLU A 111 31.73 1.20 -5.28
N PRO A 112 31.55 -0.12 -5.36
CA PRO A 112 31.95 -1.03 -4.30
C PRO A 112 33.47 -1.06 -4.15
N THR A 113 33.95 -1.04 -2.91
CA THR A 113 35.38 -1.05 -2.60
C THR A 113 35.99 -2.45 -2.78
N ASP A 114 35.19 -3.48 -2.54
CA ASP A 114 35.55 -4.89 -2.63
C ASP A 114 34.37 -5.75 -3.06
N GLU A 115 34.63 -7.03 -3.39
CA GLU A 115 33.61 -7.98 -3.85
C GLU A 115 32.52 -8.22 -2.79
N THR A 116 32.90 -8.25 -1.51
CA THR A 116 31.94 -8.42 -0.39
C THR A 116 30.96 -7.24 -0.33
N MET A 117 31.45 -6.02 -0.46
CA MET A 117 30.59 -4.83 -0.51
C MET A 117 29.70 -4.78 -1.75
N ALA A 118 30.22 -5.28 -2.90
CA ALA A 118 29.41 -5.41 -4.11
C ALA A 118 28.25 -6.40 -3.91
N MET A 119 28.53 -7.56 -3.32
CA MET A 119 27.53 -8.59 -3.03
C MET A 119 26.48 -8.07 -2.05
N LEU A 120 26.88 -7.48 -0.92
CA LEU A 120 25.95 -6.90 0.07
C LEU A 120 25.11 -5.75 -0.52
N GLY A 121 25.68 -4.94 -1.40
CA GLY A 121 24.96 -3.90 -2.12
C GLY A 121 23.88 -4.46 -3.05
N GLN A 122 24.17 -5.53 -3.78
CA GLN A 122 23.19 -6.23 -4.62
C GLN A 122 22.11 -6.92 -3.78
N GLU A 123 22.49 -7.56 -2.69
CA GLU A 123 21.56 -8.20 -1.74
C GLU A 123 20.57 -7.18 -1.17
N TYR A 124 21.08 -6.05 -0.66
CA TYR A 124 20.22 -4.97 -0.14
C TYR A 124 19.26 -4.44 -1.22
N LYS A 125 19.75 -4.26 -2.45
CA LYS A 125 18.93 -3.82 -3.59
C LYS A 125 17.81 -4.83 -3.88
N ALA A 126 18.13 -6.12 -3.93
CA ALA A 126 17.15 -7.19 -4.16
C ALA A 126 16.11 -7.25 -3.04
N MET A 127 16.53 -7.17 -1.76
CA MET A 127 15.62 -7.14 -0.62
C MET A 127 14.67 -5.93 -0.70
N ARG A 128 15.19 -4.75 -0.99
CA ARG A 128 14.41 -3.52 -1.11
C ARG A 128 13.38 -3.61 -2.25
N ASP A 129 13.78 -4.10 -3.40
CA ASP A 129 12.93 -4.21 -4.57
C ASP A 129 11.83 -5.27 -4.35
N ASN A 130 12.16 -6.40 -3.71
CA ASN A 130 11.19 -7.42 -3.30
C ASN A 130 10.18 -6.88 -2.28
N MET A 131 10.63 -6.11 -1.28
CA MET A 131 9.75 -5.46 -0.31
C MET A 131 8.85 -4.40 -0.97
N GLY A 132 9.36 -3.69 -1.98
CA GLY A 132 8.58 -2.76 -2.80
C GLY A 132 7.46 -3.47 -3.56
N ASN A 133 7.78 -4.58 -4.21
CA ASN A 133 6.82 -5.41 -4.95
C ASN A 133 5.76 -6.01 -4.01
N LEU A 134 6.18 -6.56 -2.87
CA LEU A 134 5.29 -7.13 -1.87
C LEU A 134 4.32 -6.06 -1.32
N ARG A 135 4.84 -4.89 -0.97
CA ARG A 135 4.03 -3.75 -0.50
C ARG A 135 2.99 -3.35 -1.55
N PHE A 136 3.39 -3.19 -2.81
CA PHE A 136 2.48 -2.84 -3.90
C PHE A 136 1.37 -3.90 -4.06
N ALA A 137 1.74 -5.18 -4.15
CA ALA A 137 0.81 -6.28 -4.31
C ALA A 137 -0.16 -6.39 -3.13
N ALA A 138 0.33 -6.30 -1.89
CA ALA A 138 -0.49 -6.38 -0.68
C ALA A 138 -1.48 -5.22 -0.58
N VAL A 139 -1.03 -3.99 -0.82
CA VAL A 139 -1.88 -2.79 -0.77
C VAL A 139 -2.96 -2.83 -1.85
N LEU A 140 -2.59 -3.22 -3.08
CA LEU A 140 -3.55 -3.37 -4.17
C LEU A 140 -4.58 -4.46 -3.88
N MET A 141 -4.13 -5.61 -3.37
CA MET A 141 -5.02 -6.72 -2.98
C MET A 141 -6.03 -6.27 -1.92
N VAL A 142 -5.59 -5.59 -0.87
CA VAL A 142 -6.49 -5.08 0.18
C VAL A 142 -7.50 -4.07 -0.37
N GLY A 143 -7.07 -3.18 -1.27
CA GLY A 143 -7.97 -2.24 -1.94
C GLY A 143 -9.03 -2.94 -2.79
N LEU A 144 -8.64 -3.97 -3.56
CA LEU A 144 -9.56 -4.78 -4.35
C LEU A 144 -10.53 -5.61 -3.49
N LEU A 145 -10.04 -6.19 -2.39
CA LEU A 145 -10.87 -6.88 -1.41
C LEU A 145 -11.90 -5.94 -0.77
N GLY A 146 -11.48 -4.71 -0.45
CA GLY A 146 -12.38 -3.66 0.05
C GLY A 146 -13.47 -3.31 -0.95
N LEU A 147 -13.12 -3.15 -2.25
CA LEU A 147 -14.09 -2.97 -3.32
C LEU A 147 -15.03 -4.16 -3.46
N GLY A 148 -14.49 -5.39 -3.45
CA GLY A 148 -15.27 -6.63 -3.51
C GLY A 148 -16.27 -6.72 -2.36
N PHE A 149 -15.82 -6.48 -1.13
CA PHE A 149 -16.68 -6.43 0.05
C PHE A 149 -17.78 -5.38 -0.07
N ALA A 150 -17.42 -4.15 -0.46
CA ALA A 150 -18.38 -3.07 -0.63
C ALA A 150 -19.44 -3.41 -1.69
N THR A 151 -19.04 -3.92 -2.85
CA THR A 151 -19.96 -4.27 -3.95
C THR A 151 -20.85 -5.47 -3.60
N TRP A 152 -20.35 -6.41 -2.81
CA TRP A 152 -21.16 -7.50 -2.28
C TRP A 152 -22.22 -7.00 -1.29
N ARG A 153 -21.85 -6.05 -0.42
CA ARG A 153 -22.74 -5.49 0.60
C ARG A 153 -23.77 -4.52 0.05
N ILE A 154 -23.44 -3.80 -1.02
CA ILE A 154 -24.30 -2.78 -1.63
C ILE A 154 -25.46 -3.44 -2.42
N SER A 155 -26.69 -3.04 -2.10
CA SER A 155 -27.93 -3.37 -2.82
C SER A 155 -28.82 -2.12 -2.92
N PRO A 156 -29.82 -2.06 -3.80
CA PRO A 156 -30.74 -0.91 -3.88
C PRO A 156 -31.48 -0.59 -2.58
N GLN A 157 -31.66 -1.60 -1.71
CA GLN A 157 -32.29 -1.46 -0.39
C GLN A 157 -31.31 -1.08 0.72
N PHE A 158 -29.99 -1.07 0.45
CA PHE A 158 -28.97 -0.77 1.46
C PHE A 158 -29.00 0.70 1.86
N LYS A 159 -29.12 0.97 3.17
CA LYS A 159 -29.21 2.32 3.75
C LYS A 159 -27.83 2.98 3.85
N SER A 160 -27.13 3.14 2.74
CA SER A 160 -25.74 3.65 2.70
C SER A 160 -25.58 5.04 3.31
N ARG A 161 -26.58 5.91 3.19
CA ARG A 161 -26.58 7.25 3.81
C ARG A 161 -26.47 7.17 5.33
N ILE A 162 -27.28 6.32 5.98
CA ILE A 162 -27.28 6.18 7.43
C ILE A 162 -25.93 5.63 7.93
N VAL A 163 -25.38 4.66 7.22
CA VAL A 163 -24.06 4.09 7.56
C VAL A 163 -22.97 5.15 7.45
N PHE A 164 -22.98 5.94 6.38
CA PHE A 164 -22.00 7.01 6.16
C PHE A 164 -22.12 8.13 7.20
N GLU A 165 -23.32 8.62 7.49
CA GLU A 165 -23.57 9.64 8.50
C GLU A 165 -23.18 9.16 9.91
N THR A 166 -23.47 7.89 10.23
CA THR A 166 -23.08 7.30 11.53
C THR A 166 -21.56 7.15 11.63
N PHE A 167 -20.88 6.77 10.54
CA PHE A 167 -19.43 6.69 10.50
C PHE A 167 -18.79 8.06 10.74
N LEU A 168 -19.24 9.10 10.02
CA LEU A 168 -18.74 10.47 10.22
C LEU A 168 -18.96 10.96 11.64
N ARG A 169 -20.14 10.73 12.20
CA ARG A 169 -20.45 11.12 13.59
C ARG A 169 -19.49 10.47 14.58
N ARG A 170 -19.18 9.18 14.43
CA ARG A 170 -18.27 8.45 15.32
C ARG A 170 -16.79 8.82 15.12
N ALA A 171 -16.43 9.29 13.94
CA ALA A 171 -15.05 9.67 13.63
C ALA A 171 -14.70 11.09 14.11
N PHE A 172 -15.71 11.99 14.24
CA PHE A 172 -15.50 13.42 14.54
C PHE A 172 -16.09 13.87 15.89
N PHE A 173 -16.88 13.03 16.54
CA PHE A 173 -17.51 13.25 17.84
C PHE A 173 -17.38 12.04 18.77
#